data_692fd0e89063f763111d43887cb62539
#
_entry.id   692fd0e89063f763111d43887cb62539
#
_cell.length_a   1.000
_cell.length_b   1.000
_cell.length_c   1.000
_cell.angle_alpha   90.00
_cell.angle_beta   90.00
_cell.angle_gamma   90.00
#
_symmetry.space_group_name_H-M   'P 1'
#
loop_
_entity.id
_entity.type
_entity.pdbx_description
1 polymer ?
#
loop_
_entity_poly.entity_id
_entity_poly.type
_entity_poly.pdbx_seq_one_letter_code
_entity_poly.pdbx_strand_id
1 'polypeptide(L)'
;MIMKEKVFDYLTRIPKGKVVTYGDIALFLGDKNLSRVVGNILHKNPDGDKYPCYKVVDSKGNLSAGYAFGGIAEQKKRLEKEGIEVLNDKVDLKKYRAMFF
;
A
#
# COMPACT_ATOMS: atom_id res chain seq x y z
N MET A 1 4.07 17.39 -11.78
CA MET A 1 3.16 16.33 -11.28
C MET A 1 2.77 16.63 -9.84
N ILE A 2 1.49 16.68 -9.53
CA ILE A 2 1.02 16.94 -8.18
C ILE A 2 1.19 15.69 -7.29
N MET A 3 1.15 15.89 -5.97
CA MET A 3 1.38 14.81 -4.99
C MET A 3 0.47 13.60 -5.20
N LYS A 4 -0.82 13.83 -5.41
CA LYS A 4 -1.79 12.78 -5.65
C LYS A 4 -1.40 11.89 -6.85
N GLU A 5 -1.00 12.51 -7.94
CA GLU A 5 -0.58 11.77 -9.15
C GLU A 5 0.68 10.95 -8.88
N LYS A 6 1.62 11.51 -8.12
CA LYS A 6 2.85 10.80 -7.75
C LYS A 6 2.54 9.55 -6.93
N VAL A 7 1.59 9.65 -5.99
CA VAL A 7 1.20 8.50 -5.16
C VAL A 7 0.60 7.41 -6.01
N PHE A 8 -0.36 7.73 -6.87
CA PHE A 8 -1.02 6.74 -7.71
C PHE A 8 -0.06 6.13 -8.73
N ASP A 9 0.84 6.93 -9.31
CA ASP A 9 1.87 6.41 -10.21
C ASP A 9 2.79 5.42 -9.48
N TYR A 10 3.17 5.73 -8.24
CA TYR A 10 3.99 4.85 -7.43
C TYR A 10 3.33 3.47 -7.25
N LEU A 11 2.02 3.46 -6.99
CA LEU A 11 1.30 2.19 -6.81
C LEU A 11 1.42 1.27 -8.02
N THR A 12 1.40 1.85 -9.22
CA THR A 12 1.49 1.04 -10.45
C THR A 12 2.85 0.39 -10.64
N ARG A 13 3.86 0.85 -9.91
CA ARG A 13 5.23 0.33 -10.00
C ARG A 13 5.52 -0.77 -8.99
N ILE A 14 4.62 -1.04 -8.05
CA ILE A 14 4.85 -2.08 -7.05
C ILE A 14 4.79 -3.45 -7.73
N PRO A 15 5.88 -4.25 -7.64
CA PRO A 15 5.90 -5.56 -8.29
C PRO A 15 4.82 -6.50 -7.73
N LYS A 16 4.36 -7.43 -8.56
CA LYS A 16 3.45 -8.47 -8.10
C LYS A 16 4.12 -9.27 -6.97
N GLY A 17 3.34 -9.58 -5.94
CA GLY A 17 3.84 -10.34 -4.81
C GLY A 17 4.63 -9.51 -3.79
N LYS A 18 4.60 -8.19 -3.91
CA LYS A 18 5.29 -7.29 -2.99
C LYS A 18 4.33 -6.24 -2.44
N VAL A 19 4.71 -5.69 -1.28
CA VAL A 19 3.96 -4.60 -0.61
C VAL A 19 4.91 -3.46 -0.30
N VAL A 20 4.35 -2.29 -0.01
CA VAL A 20 5.10 -1.13 0.49
C VAL A 20 4.39 -0.61 1.73
N THR A 21 5.07 0.26 2.48
CA THR A 21 4.47 0.92 3.64
C THR A 21 4.05 2.34 3.27
N TYR A 22 3.18 2.94 4.10
CA TYR A 22 2.86 4.37 3.95
C TYR A 22 4.13 5.21 4.03
N GLY A 23 5.07 4.82 4.90
CA GLY A 23 6.35 5.51 5.02
C GLY A 23 7.21 5.43 3.77
N ASP A 24 7.17 4.30 3.06
CA ASP A 24 7.90 4.15 1.79
C ASP A 24 7.41 5.16 0.76
N ILE A 25 6.11 5.32 0.64
CA ILE A 25 5.52 6.29 -0.29
C ILE A 25 5.85 7.72 0.16
N ALA A 26 5.74 7.98 1.46
CA ALA A 26 6.07 9.29 2.01
C ALA A 26 7.52 9.68 1.71
N LEU A 27 8.47 8.75 1.87
CA LEU A 27 9.87 8.98 1.52
C LEU A 27 10.04 9.24 0.04
N PHE A 28 9.32 8.53 -0.81
CA PHE A 28 9.33 8.78 -2.25
C PHE A 28 8.89 10.22 -2.56
N LEU A 29 7.95 10.76 -1.77
CA LEU A 29 7.50 12.14 -1.91
C LEU A 29 8.47 13.15 -1.30
N GLY A 30 9.51 12.68 -0.61
CA GLY A 30 10.57 13.52 -0.04
C GLY A 30 10.49 13.79 1.45
N ASP A 31 9.46 13.31 2.15
CA ASP A 31 9.30 13.56 3.58
C ASP A 31 8.48 12.45 4.25
N LYS A 32 9.13 11.67 5.12
CA LYS A 32 8.46 10.57 5.83
C LYS A 32 7.27 11.03 6.70
N ASN A 33 7.21 12.31 7.05
CA ASN A 33 6.10 12.84 7.84
C ASN A 33 4.81 12.97 7.02
N LEU A 34 4.86 12.69 5.72
CA LEU A 34 3.70 12.72 4.84
C LEU A 34 2.88 11.43 4.85
N SER A 35 3.19 10.48 5.74
CA SER A 35 2.48 9.20 5.78
C SER A 35 0.97 9.35 5.96
N ARG A 36 0.53 10.30 6.80
CA ARG A 36 -0.90 10.57 6.98
C ARG A 36 -1.53 11.12 5.71
N VAL A 37 -0.82 12.02 5.03
CA VAL A 37 -1.28 12.59 3.75
C VAL A 37 -1.43 11.49 2.72
N VAL A 38 -0.46 10.58 2.66
CA VAL A 38 -0.52 9.40 1.78
C VAL A 38 -1.78 8.58 2.07
N GLY A 39 -2.05 8.30 3.33
CA GLY A 39 -3.25 7.56 3.73
C GLY A 39 -4.53 8.23 3.25
N ASN A 40 -4.62 9.56 3.40
CA ASN A 40 -5.79 10.32 2.95
C ASN A 40 -5.96 10.25 1.43
N ILE A 41 -4.85 10.31 0.68
CA ILE A 41 -4.87 10.21 -0.77
C ILE A 41 -5.35 8.82 -1.20
N LEU A 42 -4.81 7.77 -0.57
CA LEU A 42 -5.19 6.39 -0.89
C LEU A 42 -6.66 6.12 -0.60
N HIS A 43 -7.21 6.73 0.45
CA HIS A 43 -8.62 6.56 0.81
C HIS A 43 -9.55 7.11 -0.29
N LYS A 44 -9.07 8.04 -1.11
CA LYS A 44 -9.82 8.64 -2.22
C LYS A 44 -9.48 8.02 -3.57
N ASN A 45 -8.85 6.85 -3.58
CA ASN A 45 -8.48 6.13 -4.80
C ASN A 45 -9.72 5.87 -5.65
N PRO A 46 -9.74 6.30 -6.92
CA PRO A 46 -10.90 6.12 -7.78
C PRO A 46 -11.01 4.72 -8.39
N ASP A 47 -9.93 3.93 -8.38
CA ASP A 47 -9.91 2.63 -9.05
C ASP A 47 -8.90 1.69 -8.38
N GLY A 48 -9.41 0.82 -7.53
CA GLY A 48 -8.57 -0.11 -6.76
C GLY A 48 -7.88 -1.18 -7.60
N ASP A 49 -8.35 -1.43 -8.81
CA ASP A 49 -7.71 -2.41 -9.71
C ASP A 49 -6.54 -1.78 -10.44
N LYS A 50 -6.73 -0.56 -10.94
CA LYS A 50 -5.68 0.18 -11.64
C LYS A 50 -4.58 0.66 -10.69
N TYR A 51 -4.99 1.13 -9.50
CA TYR A 51 -4.08 1.65 -8.48
C TYR A 51 -4.18 0.76 -7.24
N PRO A 52 -3.30 -0.24 -7.12
CA PRO A 52 -3.46 -1.30 -6.11
C PRO A 52 -3.11 -0.84 -4.68
N CYS A 53 -3.95 0.01 -4.11
CA CYS A 53 -3.72 0.51 -2.75
C CYS A 53 -3.82 -0.59 -1.69
N TYR A 54 -4.36 -1.76 -2.02
CA TYR A 54 -4.36 -2.90 -1.10
C TYR A 54 -2.93 -3.38 -0.79
N LYS A 55 -1.94 -2.98 -1.58
CA LYS A 55 -0.54 -3.36 -1.37
C LYS A 55 0.20 -2.41 -0.42
N VAL A 56 -0.50 -1.46 0.19
CA VAL A 56 0.10 -0.53 1.14
C VAL A 56 -0.31 -0.94 2.56
N VAL A 57 0.69 -1.15 3.41
CA VAL A 57 0.49 -1.56 4.80
C VAL A 57 1.21 -0.58 5.73
N ASP A 58 0.99 -0.69 7.05
CA ASP A 58 1.67 0.20 7.97
C ASP A 58 3.13 -0.22 8.19
N SER A 59 3.86 0.52 9.03
CA SER A 59 5.29 0.30 9.25
C SER A 59 5.61 -1.05 9.89
N LYS A 60 4.61 -1.72 10.43
CA LYS A 60 4.75 -3.05 11.03
C LYS A 60 4.19 -4.16 10.14
N GLY A 61 3.65 -3.80 8.98
CA GLY A 61 3.04 -4.75 8.06
C GLY A 61 1.56 -4.98 8.28
N ASN A 62 0.92 -4.27 9.22
CA ASN A 62 -0.50 -4.46 9.50
C ASN A 62 -1.36 -3.97 8.33
N LEU A 63 -2.42 -4.73 8.05
CA LEU A 63 -3.42 -4.31 7.07
C LEU A 63 -4.20 -3.11 7.60
N SER A 64 -4.80 -2.36 6.69
CA SER A 64 -5.46 -1.09 7.04
C SER A 64 -6.97 -1.27 7.17
N ALA A 65 -7.52 -0.93 8.35
CA ALA A 65 -8.96 -0.87 8.54
C ALA A 65 -9.61 0.18 7.64
N GLY A 66 -8.84 1.17 7.19
CA GLY A 66 -9.30 2.22 6.29
C GLY A 66 -9.19 1.89 4.81
N TYR A 67 -8.89 0.63 4.44
CA TYR A 67 -8.86 0.24 3.03
C TYR A 67 -10.22 0.51 2.39
N ALA A 68 -10.24 1.39 1.38
CA ALA A 68 -11.47 1.97 0.83
C ALA A 68 -12.37 0.96 0.10
N PHE A 69 -11.82 -0.18 -0.32
CA PHE A 69 -12.56 -1.15 -1.16
C PHE A 69 -12.94 -2.42 -0.40
N GLY A 70 -13.26 -2.30 0.88
CA GLY A 70 -13.80 -3.42 1.63
C GLY A 70 -13.09 -3.76 2.94
N GLY A 71 -12.19 -2.90 3.41
CA GLY A 71 -11.52 -3.08 4.70
C GLY A 71 -10.52 -4.23 4.71
N ILE A 72 -10.16 -4.68 5.91
CA ILE A 72 -9.08 -5.68 6.11
C ILE A 72 -9.37 -7.00 5.40
N ALA A 73 -10.60 -7.49 5.45
CA ALA A 73 -10.95 -8.79 4.83
C ALA A 73 -10.72 -8.78 3.32
N GLU A 74 -11.13 -7.71 2.65
CA GLU A 74 -10.95 -7.61 1.20
C GLU A 74 -9.48 -7.36 0.85
N GLN A 75 -8.77 -6.55 1.64
CA GLN A 75 -7.35 -6.33 1.46
C GLN A 75 -6.57 -7.65 1.55
N LYS A 76 -6.86 -8.46 2.57
CA LYS A 76 -6.25 -9.78 2.75
C LYS A 76 -6.49 -10.66 1.53
N LYS A 77 -7.73 -10.72 1.05
CA LYS A 77 -8.11 -11.53 -0.09
C LYS A 77 -7.31 -11.15 -1.34
N ARG A 78 -7.16 -9.86 -1.60
CA ARG A 78 -6.43 -9.38 -2.76
C ARG A 78 -4.93 -9.65 -2.67
N LEU A 79 -4.35 -9.50 -1.46
CA LEU A 79 -2.94 -9.83 -1.24
C LEU A 79 -2.68 -11.31 -1.43
N GLU A 80 -3.55 -12.16 -0.90
CA GLU A 80 -3.40 -13.60 -1.05
C GLU A 80 -3.49 -14.06 -2.50
N LYS A 81 -4.27 -13.39 -3.32
CA LYS A 81 -4.33 -13.68 -4.76
C LYS A 81 -2.99 -13.42 -5.45
N GLU A 82 -2.15 -12.55 -4.91
CA GLU A 82 -0.82 -12.30 -5.44
C GLU A 82 0.25 -13.21 -4.84
N GLY A 83 -0.16 -14.16 -4.00
CA GLY A 83 0.79 -15.07 -3.36
C GLY A 83 1.41 -14.51 -2.08
N ILE A 84 0.86 -13.44 -1.53
CA ILE A 84 1.36 -12.83 -0.30
C ILE A 84 0.64 -13.45 0.89
N GLU A 85 1.42 -14.05 1.81
CA GLU A 85 0.84 -14.66 3.01
C GLU A 85 0.45 -13.57 4.02
N VAL A 86 -0.75 -13.67 4.55
CA VAL A 86 -1.25 -12.76 5.57
C VAL A 86 -1.59 -13.59 6.82
N LEU A 87 -0.91 -13.28 7.94
CA LEU A 87 -1.12 -13.95 9.22
C LEU A 87 -1.50 -12.90 10.27
N ASN A 88 -2.64 -13.12 10.94
CA ASN A 88 -3.13 -12.18 11.96
C ASN A 88 -3.26 -10.75 11.40
N ASP A 89 -3.79 -10.64 10.17
CA ASP A 89 -3.99 -9.37 9.46
C ASP A 89 -2.67 -8.59 9.28
N LYS A 90 -1.58 -9.31 9.12
CA LYS A 90 -0.24 -8.73 9.02
C LYS A 90 0.59 -9.42 7.94
N VAL A 91 1.40 -8.65 7.24
CA VAL A 91 2.33 -9.12 6.22
C VAL A 91 3.76 -9.07 6.75
N ASP A 92 4.55 -10.09 6.47
CA ASP A 92 5.97 -10.11 6.83
C ASP A 92 6.75 -9.19 5.87
N LEU A 93 7.12 -8.01 6.37
CA LEU A 93 7.83 -7.02 5.56
C LEU A 93 9.22 -7.49 5.15
N LYS A 94 9.87 -8.36 5.93
CA LYS A 94 11.18 -8.89 5.57
C LYS A 94 11.09 -9.70 4.28
N LYS A 95 9.96 -10.37 4.08
CA LYS A 95 9.75 -11.25 2.93
C LYS A 95 9.12 -10.53 1.74
N TYR A 96 8.16 -9.64 2.00
CA TYR A 96 7.31 -9.12 0.93
C TYR A 96 7.48 -7.64 0.59
N ARG A 97 8.29 -6.90 1.35
CA ARG A 97 8.48 -5.48 1.08
C ARG A 97 9.23 -5.26 -0.22
N ALA A 98 8.70 -4.41 -1.07
CA ALA A 98 9.36 -4.04 -2.32
C ALA A 98 10.61 -3.20 -2.03
N MET A 99 11.70 -3.52 -2.74
CA MET A 99 12.96 -2.80 -2.64
C MET A 99 13.24 -2.18 -4.01
N PHE A 100 12.69 -0.99 -4.24
CA PHE A 100 12.98 -0.25 -5.47
C PHE A 100 13.16 1.22 -5.16
N PHE A 101 13.97 1.85 -5.97
CA PHE A 101 14.38 3.23 -5.76
C PHE A 101 14.13 4.08 -7.00
#